data_c45c75507c46eb36c5153beccddb5801
#
_entry.id   c45c75507c46eb36c5153beccddb5801
#
_cell.length_a   1.000
_cell.length_b   1.000
_cell.length_c   1.000
_cell.angle_alpha   90.00
_cell.angle_beta   90.00
_cell.angle_gamma   90.00
#
_symmetry.space_group_name_H-M   'P 1'
#
loop_
_entity.id
_entity.type
_entity.pdbx_description
1 polymer ?
#
loop_
_entity_poly.entity_id
_entity_poly.type
_entity_poly.pdbx_seq_one_letter_code
_entity_poly.pdbx_strand_id
1 'polypeptide(L)'
;FDLETDGLLDTVTTIHSLVLRDISTGTVISCADQEGYAPILTGISFLNSANLLIGHNVIKYDIPVLEKLFPKFFKLKKDCLVFDTLVTSRLWAPELDPFDYSRWAHIEPKYKGRHSLAAWGERLNTQKIDFKNEAKKELDVEDVWEKWTPSMQEYCEQDVLVTHKLYDYFIAQKIDKRALKLEHEFAQVISLQER
;
A
#
# COMPACT_ATOMS: atom_id res chain seq x y z
N PHE A 1 -0.53 4.35 -4.28
CA PHE A 1 -1.55 4.72 -3.30
C PHE A 1 -1.57 3.72 -2.16
N ASP A 2 -2.18 4.11 -1.05
CA ASP A 2 -2.37 3.30 0.14
C ASP A 2 -3.63 3.73 0.90
N LEU A 3 -4.21 2.84 1.71
CA LEU A 3 -5.40 3.07 2.54
C LEU A 3 -5.14 2.71 3.99
N GLU A 4 -5.72 3.50 4.92
CA GLU A 4 -5.88 3.11 6.32
C GLU A 4 -7.37 2.96 6.65
N THR A 5 -7.71 1.90 7.38
CA THR A 5 -9.09 1.49 7.61
C THR A 5 -9.30 1.00 9.04
N ASP A 6 -10.56 0.84 9.42
CA ASP A 6 -10.98 0.37 10.75
C ASP A 6 -10.95 -1.15 10.92
N GLY A 7 -10.53 -1.94 9.91
CA GLY A 7 -10.56 -3.40 10.05
C GLY A 7 -10.03 -4.18 8.86
N LEU A 8 -10.11 -5.49 8.95
CA LEU A 8 -9.80 -6.39 7.85
C LEU A 8 -10.91 -6.38 6.80
N LEU A 9 -10.66 -6.91 5.60
CA LEU A 9 -11.61 -6.88 4.47
C LEU A 9 -13.02 -7.35 4.84
N ASP A 10 -13.15 -8.38 5.68
CA ASP A 10 -14.46 -8.91 6.09
C ASP A 10 -15.21 -7.95 7.01
N THR A 11 -14.49 -7.26 7.90
CA THR A 11 -15.04 -6.43 8.97
C THR A 11 -14.98 -4.93 8.67
N VAL A 12 -14.21 -4.49 7.68
CA VAL A 12 -14.01 -3.08 7.37
C VAL A 12 -15.33 -2.37 7.07
N THR A 13 -15.49 -1.21 7.69
CA THR A 13 -16.66 -0.33 7.54
C THR A 13 -16.29 1.09 7.11
N THR A 14 -15.04 1.51 7.35
CA THR A 14 -14.61 2.89 7.15
C THR A 14 -13.19 2.96 6.57
N ILE A 15 -12.97 3.82 5.58
CA ILE A 15 -11.65 4.26 5.18
C ILE A 15 -11.34 5.55 5.94
N HIS A 16 -10.29 5.51 6.75
CA HIS A 16 -9.81 6.65 7.52
C HIS A 16 -8.93 7.58 6.70
N SER A 17 -8.01 6.99 5.94
CA SER A 17 -7.04 7.71 5.12
C SER A 17 -6.93 7.08 3.73
N LEU A 18 -6.82 7.91 2.72
CA LEU A 18 -6.46 7.52 1.35
C LEU A 18 -5.40 8.48 0.84
N VAL A 19 -4.20 7.98 0.62
CA VAL A 19 -3.10 8.80 0.10
C VAL A 19 -2.68 8.32 -1.28
N LEU A 20 -2.50 9.26 -2.19
CA LEU A 20 -2.04 9.02 -3.54
C LEU A 20 -0.81 9.88 -3.85
N ARG A 21 0.08 9.34 -4.66
CA ARG A 21 1.20 10.07 -5.22
C ARG A 21 1.21 9.89 -6.74
N ASP A 22 1.12 10.99 -7.47
CA ASP A 22 1.39 10.99 -8.90
C ASP A 22 2.89 10.80 -9.13
N ILE A 23 3.28 9.69 -9.75
CA ILE A 23 4.69 9.35 -9.98
C ILE A 23 5.35 10.24 -11.05
N SER A 24 4.56 10.90 -11.91
CA SER A 24 5.08 11.76 -12.97
C SER A 24 5.41 13.17 -12.48
N THR A 25 4.59 13.69 -11.58
CA THR A 25 4.74 15.06 -11.04
C THR A 25 5.32 15.09 -9.63
N GLY A 26 5.25 13.97 -8.91
CA GLY A 26 5.60 13.89 -7.50
C GLY A 26 4.54 14.46 -6.55
N THR A 27 3.41 14.93 -7.09
CA THR A 27 2.32 15.52 -6.29
C THR A 27 1.69 14.46 -5.38
N VAL A 28 1.55 14.80 -4.11
CA VAL A 28 0.84 13.97 -3.11
C VAL A 28 -0.55 14.54 -2.89
N ILE A 29 -1.55 13.67 -2.87
CA ILE A 29 -2.94 13.98 -2.55
C ILE A 29 -3.27 13.17 -1.32
N SER A 30 -3.46 13.85 -0.21
CA SER A 30 -3.77 13.26 1.10
C SER A 30 -5.24 13.50 1.39
N CYS A 31 -6.00 12.40 1.50
CA CYS A 31 -7.45 12.43 1.67
C CYS A 31 -7.85 11.80 3.01
N ALA A 32 -8.74 12.49 3.71
CA ALA A 32 -9.45 12.00 4.89
C ALA A 32 -10.76 12.79 5.00
N ASP A 33 -11.82 12.20 5.57
CA ASP A 33 -13.06 12.94 5.83
C ASP A 33 -12.93 13.73 7.14
N GLN A 34 -11.86 14.55 7.22
CA GLN A 34 -11.45 15.37 8.36
C GLN A 34 -11.17 16.81 7.91
N GLU A 35 -11.26 17.76 8.85
CA GLU A 35 -10.95 19.17 8.57
C GLU A 35 -9.49 19.34 8.11
N GLY A 36 -9.28 20.09 7.07
CA GLY A 36 -7.95 20.35 6.48
C GLY A 36 -7.50 19.35 5.43
N TYR A 37 -8.25 18.28 5.19
CA TYR A 37 -7.93 17.26 4.17
C TYR A 37 -8.93 17.25 3.01
N ALA A 38 -8.50 16.76 1.86
CA ALA A 38 -9.43 16.50 0.77
C ALA A 38 -10.34 15.31 1.15
N PRO A 39 -11.63 15.31 0.74
CA PRO A 39 -12.51 14.17 0.99
C PRO A 39 -12.00 12.87 0.35
N ILE A 40 -12.29 11.73 0.97
CA ILE A 40 -11.94 10.38 0.43
C ILE A 40 -12.46 10.21 -1.02
N LEU A 41 -13.67 10.70 -1.32
CA LEU A 41 -14.22 10.65 -2.69
C LEU A 41 -13.38 11.40 -3.73
N THR A 42 -12.63 12.42 -3.33
CA THR A 42 -11.68 13.10 -4.22
C THR A 42 -10.55 12.15 -4.63
N GLY A 43 -9.96 11.46 -3.66
CA GLY A 43 -8.94 10.44 -3.93
C GLY A 43 -9.45 9.32 -4.83
N ILE A 44 -10.66 8.81 -4.58
CA ILE A 44 -11.31 7.80 -5.42
C ILE A 44 -11.46 8.29 -6.87
N SER A 45 -11.80 9.55 -7.09
CA SER A 45 -11.90 10.13 -8.42
C SER A 45 -10.56 10.11 -9.17
N PHE A 46 -9.45 10.38 -8.47
CA PHE A 46 -8.11 10.25 -9.06
C PHE A 46 -7.77 8.80 -9.39
N LEU A 47 -8.04 7.83 -8.49
CA LEU A 47 -7.84 6.41 -8.76
C LEU A 47 -8.61 5.95 -10.01
N ASN A 48 -9.87 6.36 -10.15
CA ASN A 48 -10.70 6.05 -11.31
C ASN A 48 -10.13 6.60 -12.63
N SER A 49 -9.38 7.71 -12.57
CA SER A 49 -8.78 8.35 -13.74
C SER A 49 -7.42 7.75 -14.13
N ALA A 50 -6.81 6.97 -13.25
CA ALA A 50 -5.46 6.44 -13.44
C ALA A 50 -5.39 5.42 -14.60
N ASN A 51 -4.22 5.33 -15.25
CA ASN A 51 -3.89 4.29 -16.22
C ASN A 51 -3.00 3.20 -15.60
N LEU A 52 -2.36 3.52 -14.48
CA LEU A 52 -1.56 2.61 -13.68
C LEU A 52 -1.78 2.92 -12.21
N LEU A 53 -2.15 1.91 -11.43
CA LEU A 53 -2.19 1.96 -9.98
C LEU A 53 -1.01 1.16 -9.42
N ILE A 54 -0.32 1.76 -8.46
CA ILE A 54 0.81 1.15 -7.77
C ILE A 54 0.49 1.15 -6.27
N GLY A 55 0.64 0.00 -5.63
CA GLY A 55 0.48 -0.13 -4.20
C GLY A 55 1.14 -1.40 -3.66
N HIS A 56 1.05 -1.63 -2.36
CA HIS A 56 1.60 -2.80 -1.70
C HIS A 56 0.47 -3.67 -1.14
N ASN A 57 0.28 -4.88 -1.68
CA ASN A 57 -0.84 -5.77 -1.35
C ASN A 57 -2.23 -5.23 -1.79
N VAL A 58 -2.26 -4.30 -2.72
CA VAL A 58 -3.49 -3.61 -3.14
C VAL A 58 -4.49 -4.51 -3.84
N ILE A 59 -4.04 -5.59 -4.48
CA ILE A 59 -4.90 -6.57 -5.15
C ILE A 59 -5.73 -7.35 -4.12
N LYS A 60 -5.17 -7.64 -2.95
CA LYS A 60 -5.87 -8.42 -1.92
C LYS A 60 -6.60 -7.57 -0.90
N TYR A 61 -6.27 -6.30 -0.77
CA TYR A 61 -6.85 -5.47 0.28
C TYR A 61 -7.44 -4.16 -0.24
N ASP A 62 -6.65 -3.19 -0.64
CA ASP A 62 -7.11 -1.82 -0.92
C ASP A 62 -8.18 -1.76 -2.02
N ILE A 63 -7.94 -2.41 -3.15
CA ILE A 63 -8.92 -2.45 -4.25
C ILE A 63 -10.22 -3.11 -3.79
N PRO A 64 -10.22 -4.31 -3.18
CA PRO A 64 -11.40 -4.92 -2.58
C PRO A 64 -12.15 -4.05 -1.57
N VAL A 65 -11.43 -3.32 -0.71
CA VAL A 65 -12.04 -2.39 0.26
C VAL A 65 -12.78 -1.27 -0.47
N LEU A 66 -12.15 -0.67 -1.47
CA LEU A 66 -12.78 0.37 -2.30
C LEU A 66 -14.02 -0.16 -3.03
N GLU A 67 -13.96 -1.36 -3.60
CA GLU A 67 -15.10 -2.02 -4.25
C GLU A 67 -16.24 -2.29 -3.25
N LYS A 68 -15.91 -2.72 -2.02
CA LYS A 68 -16.88 -3.03 -0.97
C LYS A 68 -17.57 -1.77 -0.45
N LEU A 69 -16.80 -0.73 -0.09
CA LEU A 69 -17.34 0.44 0.57
C LEU A 69 -17.87 1.51 -0.39
N PHE A 70 -17.33 1.57 -1.60
CA PHE A 70 -17.69 2.58 -2.61
C PHE A 70 -18.12 1.97 -3.96
N PRO A 71 -19.01 0.97 -4.00
CA PRO A 71 -19.34 0.24 -5.24
C PRO A 71 -19.98 1.12 -6.34
N LYS A 72 -20.53 2.27 -5.97
CA LYS A 72 -21.11 3.24 -6.92
C LYS A 72 -20.12 4.30 -7.40
N PHE A 73 -19.04 4.52 -6.66
CA PHE A 73 -18.10 5.60 -6.89
C PHE A 73 -16.73 5.11 -7.37
N PHE A 74 -16.31 3.92 -6.95
CA PHE A 74 -15.04 3.33 -7.35
C PHE A 74 -15.23 2.40 -8.55
N LYS A 75 -14.54 2.72 -9.64
CA LYS A 75 -14.54 1.90 -10.85
C LYS A 75 -13.27 2.15 -11.64
N LEU A 76 -12.40 1.18 -11.66
CA LEU A 76 -11.20 1.23 -12.49
C LEU A 76 -11.52 1.26 -13.97
N LYS A 77 -10.71 1.99 -14.74
CA LYS A 77 -10.74 1.90 -16.21
C LYS A 77 -10.45 0.47 -16.64
N LYS A 78 -11.08 0.04 -17.72
CA LYS A 78 -10.89 -1.31 -18.27
C LYS A 78 -9.43 -1.65 -18.56
N ASP A 79 -8.64 -0.65 -18.97
CA ASP A 79 -7.25 -0.82 -19.36
C ASP A 79 -6.28 -0.30 -18.27
N CYS A 80 -6.78 -0.03 -17.06
CA CYS A 80 -5.93 0.35 -15.94
C CYS A 80 -5.07 -0.83 -15.51
N LEU A 81 -3.76 -0.62 -15.50
CA LEU A 81 -2.82 -1.60 -14.99
C LEU A 81 -2.72 -1.48 -13.46
N VAL A 82 -2.60 -2.61 -12.80
CA VAL A 82 -2.32 -2.65 -11.35
C VAL A 82 -0.94 -3.25 -11.16
N PHE A 83 -0.07 -2.53 -10.47
CA PHE A 83 1.26 -2.99 -10.08
C PHE A 83 1.31 -3.16 -8.56
N ASP A 84 1.22 -4.40 -8.12
CA ASP A 84 1.31 -4.75 -6.70
C ASP A 84 2.75 -5.08 -6.33
N THR A 85 3.34 -4.25 -5.47
CA THR A 85 4.75 -4.40 -5.07
C THR A 85 4.99 -5.62 -4.18
N LEU A 86 3.97 -6.14 -3.48
CA LEU A 86 4.08 -7.40 -2.73
C LEU A 86 4.17 -8.60 -3.68
N VAL A 87 3.31 -8.65 -4.70
CA VAL A 87 3.35 -9.68 -5.75
C VAL A 87 4.70 -9.65 -6.46
N THR A 88 5.12 -8.45 -6.86
CA THR A 88 6.41 -8.24 -7.52
C THR A 88 7.60 -8.67 -6.65
N SER A 89 7.57 -8.35 -5.36
CA SER A 89 8.59 -8.74 -4.40
C SER A 89 8.76 -10.25 -4.30
N ARG A 90 7.64 -10.97 -4.22
CA ARG A 90 7.62 -12.43 -4.15
C ARG A 90 8.10 -13.09 -5.45
N LEU A 91 7.76 -12.52 -6.60
CA LEU A 91 8.25 -12.98 -7.89
C LEU A 91 9.75 -12.74 -8.04
N TRP A 92 10.24 -11.54 -7.66
CA TRP A 92 11.63 -11.15 -7.83
C TRP A 92 12.58 -11.97 -6.95
N ALA A 93 12.21 -12.22 -5.71
CA ALA A 93 12.99 -13.00 -4.76
C ALA A 93 12.05 -13.76 -3.82
N PRO A 94 11.62 -14.98 -4.16
CA PRO A 94 10.76 -15.79 -3.30
C PRO A 94 11.37 -16.00 -1.90
N GLU A 95 12.70 -16.10 -1.82
CA GLU A 95 13.48 -16.16 -0.59
C GLU A 95 14.36 -14.92 -0.46
N LEU A 96 14.03 -14.03 0.47
CA LEU A 96 14.77 -12.79 0.72
C LEU A 96 15.93 -12.96 1.71
N ASP A 97 15.93 -13.99 2.55
CA ASP A 97 16.97 -14.20 3.56
C ASP A 97 18.40 -14.13 3.00
N PRO A 98 18.76 -14.81 1.91
CA PRO A 98 20.11 -14.73 1.36
C PRO A 98 20.53 -13.33 0.96
N PHE A 99 19.58 -12.54 0.43
CA PHE A 99 19.82 -11.15 0.05
C PHE A 99 19.96 -10.26 1.28
N ASP A 100 19.16 -10.49 2.32
CA ASP A 100 19.20 -9.71 3.55
C ASP A 100 20.54 -9.89 4.29
N TYR A 101 21.10 -11.08 4.29
CA TYR A 101 22.41 -11.31 4.90
C TYR A 101 23.58 -10.76 4.09
N SER A 102 23.47 -10.72 2.76
CA SER A 102 24.56 -10.30 1.87
C SER A 102 24.49 -8.82 1.51
N ARG A 103 23.31 -8.31 1.18
CA ARG A 103 23.11 -6.96 0.60
C ARG A 103 22.55 -5.95 1.61
N TRP A 104 21.72 -6.42 2.55
CA TRP A 104 21.01 -5.57 3.51
C TRP A 104 21.29 -6.01 4.95
N ALA A 105 22.57 -6.27 5.27
CA ALA A 105 22.98 -6.75 6.59
C ALA A 105 22.59 -5.81 7.75
N HIS A 106 22.32 -4.53 7.44
CA HIS A 106 21.93 -3.49 8.40
C HIS A 106 20.50 -3.61 8.93
N ILE A 107 19.61 -4.35 8.21
CA ILE A 107 18.21 -4.44 8.63
C ILE A 107 18.03 -5.25 9.92
N GLU A 108 17.05 -4.85 10.71
CA GLU A 108 16.73 -5.54 11.96
C GLU A 108 16.34 -7.02 11.71
N PRO A 109 16.75 -7.96 12.58
CA PRO A 109 16.45 -9.38 12.42
C PRO A 109 14.98 -9.71 12.21
N LYS A 110 14.07 -8.95 12.84
CA LYS A 110 12.62 -9.14 12.71
C LYS A 110 12.07 -8.94 11.29
N TYR A 111 12.81 -8.23 10.43
CA TYR A 111 12.42 -7.92 9.05
C TYR A 111 13.06 -8.83 8.01
N LYS A 112 14.09 -9.62 8.40
CA LYS A 112 14.76 -10.54 7.47
C LYS A 112 13.79 -11.56 6.91
N GLY A 113 13.92 -11.85 5.62
CA GLY A 113 13.04 -12.75 4.88
C GLY A 113 11.62 -12.23 4.62
N ARG A 114 11.24 -11.07 5.15
CA ARG A 114 9.87 -10.56 5.04
C ARG A 114 9.68 -9.68 3.82
N HIS A 115 8.53 -9.85 3.14
CA HIS A 115 8.10 -9.05 1.99
C HIS A 115 7.21 -7.86 2.39
N SER A 116 6.96 -7.62 3.68
CA SER A 116 6.12 -6.52 4.13
C SER A 116 6.72 -5.16 3.74
N LEU A 117 5.86 -4.16 3.55
CA LEU A 117 6.27 -2.79 3.21
C LEU A 117 7.23 -2.23 4.26
N ALA A 118 6.97 -2.52 5.53
CA ALA A 118 7.85 -2.18 6.63
C ALA A 118 9.28 -2.74 6.48
N ALA A 119 9.42 -4.01 6.07
CA ALA A 119 10.74 -4.61 5.82
C ALA A 119 11.43 -3.99 4.59
N TRP A 120 10.66 -3.62 3.57
CA TRP A 120 11.19 -2.91 2.42
C TRP A 120 11.60 -1.48 2.76
N GLY A 121 10.87 -0.79 3.64
CA GLY A 121 11.27 0.51 4.17
C GLY A 121 12.67 0.48 4.78
N GLU A 122 12.96 -0.54 5.60
CA GLU A 122 14.31 -0.75 6.17
C GLU A 122 15.37 -1.00 5.07
N ARG A 123 15.08 -1.89 4.09
CA ARG A 123 16.01 -2.17 2.99
C ARG A 123 16.34 -0.93 2.16
N LEU A 124 15.36 -0.06 1.98
CA LEU A 124 15.49 1.16 1.18
C LEU A 124 15.93 2.39 2.01
N ASN A 125 16.31 2.19 3.29
CA ASN A 125 16.69 3.26 4.22
C ASN A 125 15.65 4.39 4.25
N THR A 126 14.39 4.04 4.30
CA THR A 126 13.29 4.99 4.41
C THR A 126 12.83 5.03 5.86
N GLN A 127 12.89 6.21 6.49
CA GLN A 127 12.49 6.37 7.89
C GLN A 127 11.08 5.84 8.12
N LYS A 128 10.88 5.19 9.25
CA LYS A 128 9.58 4.72 9.71
C LYS A 128 8.97 5.69 10.69
N ILE A 129 7.67 5.87 10.55
CA ILE A 129 6.84 6.42 11.61
C ILE A 129 6.41 5.25 12.51
N ASP A 130 6.63 5.37 13.81
CA ASP A 130 6.13 4.39 14.78
C ASP A 130 4.68 4.73 15.12
N PHE A 131 3.81 4.59 14.11
CA PHE A 131 2.39 4.91 14.19
C PHE A 131 1.72 4.33 15.45
N LYS A 132 1.97 3.06 15.78
CA LYS A 132 1.29 2.41 16.90
C LYS A 132 1.59 3.05 18.24
N ASN A 133 2.82 3.50 18.45
CA ASN A 133 3.20 4.19 19.69
C ASN A 133 2.73 5.64 19.70
N GLU A 134 2.67 6.30 18.55
CA GLU A 134 2.16 7.66 18.43
C GLU A 134 0.64 7.71 18.57
N ALA A 135 -0.09 6.86 17.85
CA ALA A 135 -1.54 6.76 17.95
C ALA A 135 -2.02 6.38 19.36
N LYS A 136 -1.30 5.51 20.09
CA LYS A 136 -1.61 5.21 21.49
C LYS A 136 -1.46 6.40 22.43
N LYS A 137 -0.59 7.36 22.09
CA LYS A 137 -0.46 8.61 22.87
C LYS A 137 -1.57 9.60 22.54
N GLU A 138 -2.04 9.59 21.28
CA GLU A 138 -3.11 10.47 20.80
C GLU A 138 -4.51 9.99 21.23
N LEU A 139 -4.70 8.69 21.24
CA LEU A 139 -5.96 8.03 21.59
C LEU A 139 -5.76 7.20 22.87
N ASP A 140 -6.61 7.41 23.86
CA ASP A 140 -6.71 6.53 25.04
C ASP A 140 -7.57 5.31 24.69
N VAL A 141 -7.16 4.53 23.66
CA VAL A 141 -7.89 3.35 23.15
C VAL A 141 -6.96 2.16 22.99
N GLU A 142 -7.51 0.95 23.12
CA GLU A 142 -6.77 -0.30 22.89
C GLU A 142 -6.50 -0.54 21.40
N ASP A 143 -7.47 -0.23 20.55
CA ASP A 143 -7.35 -0.37 19.09
C ASP A 143 -7.10 0.98 18.40
N VAL A 144 -5.86 1.18 17.98
CA VAL A 144 -5.42 2.40 17.28
C VAL A 144 -6.02 2.57 15.87
N TRP A 145 -6.69 1.54 15.37
CA TRP A 145 -7.34 1.56 14.04
C TRP A 145 -8.82 1.94 14.12
N GLU A 146 -9.41 2.04 15.32
CA GLU A 146 -10.83 2.34 15.47
C GLU A 146 -11.20 3.74 14.96
N LYS A 147 -10.29 4.70 15.12
CA LYS A 147 -10.51 6.11 14.76
C LYS A 147 -9.34 6.70 14.03
N TRP A 148 -9.65 7.62 13.13
CA TRP A 148 -8.65 8.41 12.46
C TRP A 148 -7.81 9.24 13.44
N THR A 149 -6.51 9.36 13.18
CA THR A 149 -5.60 10.28 13.86
C THR A 149 -4.67 10.98 12.85
N PRO A 150 -4.12 12.15 13.18
CA PRO A 150 -3.05 12.77 12.37
C PRO A 150 -1.87 11.83 12.12
N SER A 151 -1.45 11.09 13.13
CA SER A 151 -0.34 10.11 12.99
C SER A 151 -0.68 8.96 12.03
N MET A 152 -1.95 8.55 11.95
CA MET A 152 -2.40 7.58 10.94
C MET A 152 -2.28 8.14 9.52
N GLN A 153 -2.63 9.42 9.33
CA GLN A 153 -2.49 10.08 8.04
C GLN A 153 -1.03 10.17 7.61
N GLU A 154 -0.15 10.59 8.51
CA GLU A 154 1.29 10.65 8.26
C GLU A 154 1.89 9.26 7.97
N TYR A 155 1.39 8.22 8.66
CA TYR A 155 1.78 6.84 8.40
C TYR A 155 1.40 6.38 6.99
N CYS A 156 0.16 6.66 6.56
CA CYS A 156 -0.31 6.37 5.20
C CYS A 156 0.52 7.12 4.13
N GLU A 157 0.87 8.39 4.37
CA GLU A 157 1.75 9.18 3.48
C GLU A 157 3.15 8.55 3.37
N GLN A 158 3.68 8.08 4.49
CA GLN A 158 4.97 7.40 4.53
C GLN A 158 4.94 6.08 3.77
N ASP A 159 3.88 5.28 3.90
CA ASP A 159 3.73 4.01 3.20
C ASP A 159 3.62 4.21 1.69
N VAL A 160 2.96 5.28 1.23
CA VAL A 160 2.96 5.68 -0.19
C VAL A 160 4.37 6.06 -0.67
N LEU A 161 5.16 6.74 0.15
CA LEU A 161 6.56 7.08 -0.20
C LEU A 161 7.44 5.82 -0.30
N VAL A 162 7.30 4.89 0.64
CA VAL A 162 8.04 3.60 0.61
C VAL A 162 7.62 2.79 -0.62
N THR A 163 6.32 2.72 -0.90
CA THR A 163 5.77 2.03 -2.07
C THR A 163 6.31 2.60 -3.38
N HIS A 164 6.42 3.92 -3.51
CA HIS A 164 7.02 4.57 -4.68
C HIS A 164 8.50 4.18 -4.85
N LYS A 165 9.30 4.28 -3.80
CA LYS A 165 10.72 3.87 -3.84
C LYS A 165 10.88 2.38 -4.18
N LEU A 166 9.97 1.55 -3.66
CA LEU A 166 9.97 0.12 -3.95
C LEU A 166 9.60 -0.17 -5.41
N TYR A 167 8.64 0.57 -5.96
CA TYR A 167 8.31 0.52 -7.38
C TYR A 167 9.54 0.88 -8.25
N ASP A 168 10.20 2.00 -7.96
CA ASP A 168 11.41 2.43 -8.68
C ASP A 168 12.52 1.37 -8.58
N TYR A 169 12.69 0.79 -7.40
CA TYR A 169 13.63 -0.32 -7.19
C TYR A 169 13.32 -1.50 -8.13
N PHE A 170 12.04 -1.93 -8.23
CA PHE A 170 11.68 -3.07 -9.08
C PHE A 170 11.70 -2.74 -10.57
N ILE A 171 11.39 -1.52 -10.97
CA ILE A 171 11.52 -1.10 -12.37
C ILE A 171 12.98 -1.16 -12.83
N ALA A 172 13.92 -0.88 -11.94
CA ALA A 172 15.36 -1.02 -12.24
C ALA A 172 15.83 -2.49 -12.31
N GLN A 173 15.04 -3.45 -11.82
CA GLN A 173 15.34 -4.88 -11.96
C GLN A 173 14.89 -5.38 -13.32
N LYS A 174 15.63 -6.33 -13.90
CA LYS A 174 15.27 -6.94 -15.18
C LYS A 174 14.28 -8.10 -15.01
N ILE A 175 13.10 -7.80 -14.43
CA ILE A 175 12.03 -8.79 -14.24
C ILE A 175 11.36 -9.05 -15.61
N ASP A 176 11.14 -10.32 -15.95
CA ASP A 176 10.41 -10.67 -17.18
C ASP A 176 8.98 -10.12 -17.12
N LYS A 177 8.61 -9.28 -18.10
CA LYS A 177 7.30 -8.62 -18.14
C LYS A 177 6.13 -9.59 -18.26
N ARG A 178 6.33 -10.75 -18.88
CA ARG A 178 5.29 -11.77 -19.04
C ARG A 178 5.05 -12.48 -17.71
N ALA A 179 6.13 -12.81 -16.98
CA ALA A 179 6.04 -13.37 -15.65
C ALA A 179 5.35 -12.37 -14.68
N LEU A 180 5.76 -11.10 -14.73
CA LEU A 180 5.14 -10.05 -13.92
C LEU A 180 3.62 -9.93 -14.19
N LYS A 181 3.22 -9.91 -15.46
CA LYS A 181 1.81 -9.86 -15.86
C LYS A 181 1.06 -11.09 -15.35
N LEU A 182 1.60 -12.28 -15.57
CA LEU A 182 0.97 -13.55 -15.15
C LEU A 182 0.75 -13.60 -13.64
N GLU A 183 1.75 -13.22 -12.84
CA GLU A 183 1.64 -13.23 -11.37
C GLU A 183 0.59 -12.24 -10.87
N HIS A 184 0.48 -11.06 -11.48
CA HIS A 184 -0.57 -10.09 -11.13
C HIS A 184 -1.97 -10.58 -11.52
N GLU A 185 -2.15 -11.16 -12.71
CA GLU A 185 -3.41 -11.76 -13.14
C GLU A 185 -3.81 -12.93 -12.21
N PHE A 186 -2.83 -13.78 -11.86
CA PHE A 186 -3.05 -14.88 -10.92
C PHE A 186 -3.43 -14.38 -9.52
N ALA A 187 -2.75 -13.36 -9.01
CA ALA A 187 -3.07 -12.74 -7.72
C ALA A 187 -4.51 -12.19 -7.69
N GLN A 188 -5.00 -11.60 -8.79
CA GLN A 188 -6.38 -11.14 -8.91
C GLN A 188 -7.38 -12.30 -8.83
N VAL A 189 -7.11 -13.42 -9.54
CA VAL A 189 -7.96 -14.62 -9.49
C VAL A 189 -8.01 -15.19 -8.08
N ILE A 190 -6.86 -15.32 -7.41
CA ILE A 190 -6.80 -15.81 -6.02
C ILE A 190 -7.56 -14.87 -5.07
N SER A 191 -7.40 -13.54 -5.23
CA SER A 191 -8.14 -12.57 -4.42
C SER A 191 -9.66 -12.74 -4.56
N LEU A 192 -10.16 -13.03 -5.77
CA LEU A 192 -11.59 -13.28 -6.00
C LEU A 192 -12.08 -14.60 -5.40
N GLN A 193 -11.21 -15.62 -5.29
CA GLN A 193 -11.56 -16.91 -4.69
C GLN A 193 -11.60 -16.88 -3.16
N GLU A 194 -10.84 -15.96 -2.57
CA GLU A 194 -10.72 -15.81 -1.12
C GLU A 194 -11.80 -14.87 -0.52
N ARG A 195 -12.61 -14.24 -1.34
CA ARG A 195 -13.77 -13.38 -0.97
C ARG A 195 -15.06 -14.20 -1.05
#